data_9621eb2964de7601e7c00b3d1c0f372c
#
_entry.id   9621eb2964de7601e7c00b3d1c0f372c
#
_cell.length_a   1.000
_cell.length_b   1.000
_cell.length_c   1.000
_cell.angle_alpha   90.00
_cell.angle_beta   90.00
_cell.angle_gamma   90.00
#
_symmetry.space_group_name_H-M   'P 1'
#
loop_
_entity.id
_entity.type
_entity.pdbx_description
1 polymer ?
#
loop_
_entity_poly.entity_id
_entity_poly.type
_entity_poly.pdbx_seq_one_letter_code
_entity_poly.pdbx_strand_id
1 'polypeptide(L)'
;MDSDKRVLIGMSGGIDSSAACMILQEQGYEVIGLTMRMWDLHRHFPNEGQSIPQFAIEAKELAEKIGIEHHILDVRDDFKRTVIKSFTDEYLKGNTPNPCVLCNKQFKWHYLLQEADRLNCQWVATGHYARISRKNNRFILNRLSLIHI
;
A
#
# COMPACT_ATOMS: atom_id res chain seq x y z
N MET A 1 12.04 8.04 -22.47
CA MET A 1 11.02 8.23 -21.42
C MET A 1 11.75 8.74 -20.20
N ASP A 2 11.26 9.83 -19.64
CA ASP A 2 11.92 10.54 -18.52
C ASP A 2 11.81 9.65 -17.28
N SER A 3 12.90 8.97 -16.88
CA SER A 3 12.93 8.08 -15.71
C SER A 3 12.51 8.80 -14.41
N ASP A 4 12.59 10.12 -14.41
CA ASP A 4 12.28 10.97 -13.25
C ASP A 4 10.79 11.06 -12.90
N LYS A 5 9.89 10.47 -13.72
CA LYS A 5 8.44 10.54 -13.52
C LYS A 5 7.75 9.19 -13.31
N ARG A 6 8.51 8.13 -13.00
CA ARG A 6 7.91 6.84 -12.63
C ARG A 6 7.57 6.79 -11.16
N VAL A 7 6.33 6.39 -10.83
CA VAL A 7 5.83 6.31 -9.47
C VAL A 7 5.19 4.94 -9.21
N LEU A 8 5.61 4.27 -8.15
CA LEU A 8 4.94 3.07 -7.64
C LEU A 8 3.91 3.46 -6.60
N ILE A 9 2.65 3.07 -6.80
CA ILE A 9 1.57 3.34 -5.85
C ILE A 9 1.02 2.07 -5.22
N GLY A 10 0.92 2.06 -3.90
CA GLY A 10 0.22 0.99 -3.18
C GLY A 10 -1.28 1.04 -3.44
N MET A 11 -1.83 0.00 -4.09
CA MET A 11 -3.26 -0.15 -4.39
C MET A 11 -3.90 -1.18 -3.46
N SER A 12 -5.02 -0.81 -2.85
CA SER A 12 -5.82 -1.70 -2.00
C SER A 12 -7.12 -2.17 -2.66
N GLY A 13 -7.39 -1.72 -3.89
CA GLY A 13 -8.71 -1.86 -4.54
C GLY A 13 -9.74 -0.82 -4.07
N GLY A 14 -9.39 0.04 -3.11
CA GLY A 14 -10.27 1.09 -2.59
C GLY A 14 -10.22 2.39 -3.39
N ILE A 15 -11.24 3.25 -3.19
CA ILE A 15 -11.44 4.52 -3.92
C ILE A 15 -10.23 5.46 -3.79
N ASP A 16 -9.66 5.59 -2.59
CA ASP A 16 -8.59 6.57 -2.32
C ASP A 16 -7.30 6.28 -3.11
N SER A 17 -6.88 5.02 -3.15
CA SER A 17 -5.70 4.63 -3.93
C SER A 17 -5.94 4.78 -5.44
N SER A 18 -7.17 4.56 -5.89
CA SER A 18 -7.56 4.69 -7.29
C SER A 18 -7.59 6.16 -7.73
N ALA A 19 -8.17 7.02 -6.90
CA ALA A 19 -8.17 8.46 -7.15
C ALA A 19 -6.73 9.02 -7.19
N ALA A 20 -5.87 8.56 -6.28
CA ALA A 20 -4.46 8.94 -6.28
C ALA A 20 -3.73 8.51 -7.57
N CYS A 21 -4.02 7.31 -8.11
CA CYS A 21 -3.50 6.88 -9.41
C CYS A 21 -3.89 7.85 -10.53
N MET A 22 -5.17 8.19 -10.63
CA MET A 22 -5.68 9.08 -11.68
C MET A 22 -5.06 10.49 -11.58
N ILE A 23 -4.98 11.04 -10.36
CA ILE A 23 -4.36 12.35 -10.11
C ILE A 23 -2.88 12.35 -10.55
N LEU A 24 -2.14 11.29 -10.26
CA LEU A 24 -0.74 11.17 -10.66
C LEU A 24 -0.59 11.05 -12.18
N GLN A 25 -1.48 10.32 -12.86
CA GLN A 25 -1.49 10.27 -14.32
C GLN A 25 -1.80 11.63 -14.94
N GLU A 26 -2.79 12.37 -14.41
CA GLU A 26 -3.12 13.74 -14.86
C GLU A 26 -1.94 14.71 -14.68
N GLN A 27 -1.09 14.49 -13.67
CA GLN A 27 0.15 15.24 -13.46
C GLN A 27 1.31 14.78 -14.36
N GLY A 28 1.09 13.80 -15.21
CA GLY A 28 2.05 13.30 -16.19
C GLY A 28 3.07 12.31 -15.63
N TYR A 29 2.75 11.63 -14.52
CA TYR A 29 3.54 10.52 -14.02
C TYR A 29 3.20 9.22 -14.75
N GLU A 30 4.22 8.38 -14.96
CA GLU A 30 4.06 6.97 -15.32
C GLU A 30 3.77 6.20 -14.04
N VAL A 31 2.51 5.78 -13.87
CA VAL A 31 2.02 5.14 -12.63
C VAL A 31 2.07 3.63 -12.77
N ILE A 32 2.66 2.96 -11.78
CA ILE A 32 2.64 1.50 -11.62
C ILE A 32 1.92 1.17 -10.32
N GLY A 33 0.91 0.30 -10.38
CA GLY A 33 0.16 -0.16 -9.24
C GLY A 33 0.81 -1.37 -8.54
N LEU A 34 0.83 -1.41 -7.22
CA LEU A 34 1.28 -2.55 -6.43
C LEU A 34 0.22 -2.94 -5.40
N THR A 35 -0.26 -4.17 -5.47
CA THR A 35 -1.12 -4.76 -4.44
C THR A 35 -0.33 -5.80 -3.65
N MET A 36 -0.26 -5.62 -2.33
CA MET A 36 0.40 -6.58 -1.43
C MET A 36 -0.63 -7.61 -0.94
N ARG A 37 -0.41 -8.87 -1.27
CA ARG A 37 -1.18 -9.99 -0.73
C ARG A 37 -0.58 -10.37 0.63
N MET A 38 -1.14 -9.82 1.71
CA MET A 38 -0.63 -10.02 3.07
C MET A 38 -1.24 -11.22 3.78
N TRP A 39 -2.48 -11.59 3.46
CA TRP A 39 -3.17 -12.73 4.03
C TRP A 39 -4.36 -13.15 3.17
N ASP A 40 -4.89 -14.36 3.43
CA ASP A 40 -6.11 -14.88 2.82
C ASP A 40 -7.14 -15.22 3.91
N LEU A 41 -8.40 -14.95 3.65
CA LEU A 41 -9.52 -15.32 4.54
C LEU A 41 -9.94 -16.78 4.34
N HIS A 42 -9.05 -17.72 4.68
CA HIS A 42 -9.29 -19.16 4.45
C HIS A 42 -10.32 -19.84 5.34
N ARG A 43 -10.90 -19.14 6.32
CA ARG A 43 -11.74 -19.80 7.33
C ARG A 43 -13.02 -20.44 6.80
N HIS A 44 -13.47 -20.11 5.59
CA HIS A 44 -14.74 -20.61 5.05
C HIS A 44 -14.66 -21.34 3.71
N PHE A 45 -13.48 -21.37 3.06
CA PHE A 45 -13.32 -21.98 1.72
C PHE A 45 -12.01 -22.77 1.64
N PRO A 46 -12.01 -24.04 2.10
CA PRO A 46 -10.78 -24.85 2.18
C PRO A 46 -10.10 -25.14 0.83
N ASN A 47 -10.79 -24.91 -0.29
CA ASN A 47 -10.27 -25.20 -1.64
C ASN A 47 -9.71 -23.97 -2.37
N GLU A 48 -9.73 -22.78 -1.78
CA GLU A 48 -9.28 -21.52 -2.42
C GLU A 48 -7.83 -21.14 -2.11
N GLY A 49 -7.05 -22.03 -1.50
CA GLY A 49 -5.68 -21.75 -1.06
C GLY A 49 -4.69 -21.32 -2.14
N GLN A 50 -5.08 -21.39 -3.42
CA GLN A 50 -4.28 -20.95 -4.58
C GLN A 50 -4.93 -19.81 -5.37
N SER A 51 -6.17 -19.43 -5.08
CA SER A 51 -6.84 -18.36 -5.81
C SER A 51 -6.32 -16.97 -5.38
N ILE A 52 -6.23 -16.07 -6.34
CA ILE A 52 -5.95 -14.66 -6.07
C ILE A 52 -7.16 -14.08 -5.31
N PRO A 53 -6.96 -13.41 -4.16
CA PRO A 53 -8.07 -12.87 -3.38
C PRO A 53 -8.83 -11.78 -4.15
N GLN A 54 -10.14 -11.67 -3.89
CA GLN A 54 -11.04 -10.78 -4.62
C GLN A 54 -10.54 -9.33 -4.67
N PHE A 55 -10.02 -8.79 -3.57
CA PHE A 55 -9.49 -7.42 -3.53
C PHE A 55 -8.32 -7.18 -4.50
N ALA A 56 -7.51 -8.23 -4.76
CA ALA A 56 -6.39 -8.13 -5.69
C ALA A 56 -6.85 -8.25 -7.15
N ILE A 57 -7.94 -9.00 -7.39
CA ILE A 57 -8.62 -9.06 -8.69
C ILE A 57 -9.21 -7.68 -8.99
N GLU A 58 -9.95 -7.10 -8.05
CA GLU A 58 -10.56 -5.78 -8.19
C GLU A 58 -9.51 -4.68 -8.44
N ALA A 59 -8.39 -4.72 -7.72
CA ALA A 59 -7.29 -3.79 -7.94
C ALA A 59 -6.68 -3.93 -9.33
N LYS A 60 -6.54 -5.17 -9.83
CA LYS A 60 -6.04 -5.44 -11.17
C LYS A 60 -7.00 -4.96 -12.25
N GLU A 61 -8.29 -5.30 -12.15
CA GLU A 61 -9.32 -4.86 -13.09
C GLU A 61 -9.41 -3.33 -13.15
N LEU A 62 -9.26 -2.66 -12.02
CA LEU A 62 -9.25 -1.22 -11.96
C LEU A 62 -8.01 -0.65 -12.63
N ALA A 63 -6.83 -1.21 -12.36
CA ALA A 63 -5.58 -0.81 -13.01
C ALA A 63 -5.67 -0.95 -14.55
N GLU A 64 -6.27 -2.03 -15.04
CA GLU A 64 -6.55 -2.24 -16.47
C GLU A 64 -7.49 -1.17 -17.04
N LYS A 65 -8.55 -0.81 -16.30
CA LYS A 65 -9.51 0.23 -16.72
C LYS A 65 -8.90 1.63 -16.82
N ILE A 66 -7.97 1.95 -15.91
CA ILE A 66 -7.28 3.25 -15.92
C ILE A 66 -5.99 3.23 -16.75
N GLY A 67 -5.63 2.08 -17.32
CA GLY A 67 -4.51 1.94 -18.25
C GLY A 67 -3.14 2.01 -17.59
N ILE A 68 -2.98 1.47 -16.36
CA ILE A 68 -1.69 1.38 -15.67
C ILE A 68 -1.20 -0.06 -15.57
N GLU A 69 0.13 -0.23 -15.53
CA GLU A 69 0.77 -1.50 -15.17
C GLU A 69 0.47 -1.84 -13.70
N HIS A 70 0.21 -3.13 -13.40
CA HIS A 70 -0.14 -3.56 -12.04
C HIS A 70 0.56 -4.86 -11.66
N HIS A 71 1.12 -4.87 -10.46
CA HIS A 71 1.78 -6.03 -9.86
C HIS A 71 1.07 -6.48 -8.59
N ILE A 72 1.08 -7.80 -8.35
CA ILE A 72 0.64 -8.40 -7.09
C ILE A 72 1.86 -9.04 -6.43
N LEU A 73 2.20 -8.56 -5.23
CA LEU A 73 3.31 -9.08 -4.44
C LEU A 73 2.77 -9.95 -3.31
N ASP A 74 3.14 -11.23 -3.31
CA ASP A 74 2.78 -12.16 -2.25
C ASP A 74 3.77 -12.06 -1.08
N VAL A 75 3.30 -11.53 0.04
CA VAL A 75 4.10 -11.30 1.25
C VAL A 75 3.48 -11.98 2.48
N ARG A 76 2.62 -12.99 2.26
CA ARG A 76 1.85 -13.66 3.33
C ARG A 76 2.73 -14.28 4.40
N ASP A 77 3.79 -14.97 3.99
CA ASP A 77 4.67 -15.66 4.95
C ASP A 77 5.43 -14.66 5.83
N ASP A 78 5.91 -13.57 5.25
CA ASP A 78 6.58 -12.52 6.01
C ASP A 78 5.61 -11.77 6.90
N PHE A 79 4.41 -11.48 6.43
CA PHE A 79 3.37 -10.85 7.23
C PHE A 79 3.02 -11.69 8.46
N LYS A 80 2.91 -13.00 8.28
CA LYS A 80 2.65 -13.96 9.37
C LYS A 80 3.80 -13.98 10.39
N ARG A 81 5.05 -14.03 9.90
CA ARG A 81 6.23 -14.10 10.79
C ARG A 81 6.49 -12.81 11.55
N THR A 82 6.16 -11.67 10.98
CA THR A 82 6.45 -10.34 11.55
C THR A 82 5.24 -9.76 12.27
N VAL A 83 4.19 -9.42 11.54
CA VAL A 83 3.06 -8.67 12.09
C VAL A 83 2.14 -9.54 12.94
N ILE A 84 1.73 -10.71 12.41
CA ILE A 84 0.81 -11.60 13.12
C ILE A 84 1.48 -12.16 14.37
N LYS A 85 2.73 -12.64 14.26
CA LYS A 85 3.46 -13.16 15.40
C LYS A 85 3.66 -12.10 16.49
N SER A 86 4.10 -10.91 16.14
CA SER A 86 4.25 -9.81 17.10
C SER A 86 2.93 -9.45 17.79
N PHE A 87 1.84 -9.39 17.04
CA PHE A 87 0.52 -9.16 17.60
C PHE A 87 0.14 -10.22 18.63
N THR A 88 0.29 -11.50 18.30
CA THR A 88 -0.04 -12.62 19.17
C THR A 88 0.85 -12.63 20.42
N ASP A 89 2.16 -12.44 20.26
CA ASP A 89 3.12 -12.44 21.37
C ASP A 89 2.82 -11.32 22.38
N GLU A 90 2.46 -10.13 21.92
CA GLU A 90 2.11 -9.01 22.80
C GLU A 90 0.78 -9.24 23.53
N TYR A 91 -0.20 -9.81 22.83
CA TYR A 91 -1.47 -10.14 23.43
C TYR A 91 -1.33 -11.19 24.55
N LEU A 92 -0.49 -12.22 24.33
CA LEU A 92 -0.20 -13.26 25.33
C LEU A 92 0.54 -12.72 26.57
N LYS A 93 1.27 -11.59 26.41
CA LYS A 93 1.90 -10.88 27.56
C LYS A 93 0.93 -9.97 28.32
N GLY A 94 -0.33 -9.87 27.88
CA GLY A 94 -1.32 -8.96 28.48
C GLY A 94 -1.24 -7.52 27.99
N ASN A 95 -0.46 -7.24 26.95
CA ASN A 95 -0.38 -5.92 26.31
C ASN A 95 -1.53 -5.72 25.32
N THR A 96 -1.80 -4.46 24.96
CA THR A 96 -2.72 -4.12 23.86
C THR A 96 -1.89 -3.67 22.65
N PRO A 97 -1.56 -4.58 21.72
CA PRO A 97 -0.71 -4.25 20.57
C PRO A 97 -1.44 -3.39 19.54
N ASN A 98 -0.69 -2.54 18.84
CA ASN A 98 -1.18 -1.83 17.67
C ASN A 98 -0.47 -2.34 16.41
N PRO A 99 -0.99 -3.41 15.77
CA PRO A 99 -0.34 -4.02 14.61
C PRO A 99 -0.27 -3.09 13.40
N CYS A 100 -1.17 -2.09 13.29
CA CYS A 100 -1.16 -1.14 12.18
C CYS A 100 0.09 -0.26 12.18
N VAL A 101 0.57 0.16 13.34
CA VAL A 101 1.80 0.95 13.46
C VAL A 101 3.00 0.15 12.99
N LEU A 102 3.12 -1.10 13.47
CA LEU A 102 4.19 -2.02 13.07
C LEU A 102 4.12 -2.31 11.57
N CYS A 103 2.93 -2.67 11.06
CA CYS A 103 2.70 -3.00 9.67
C CYS A 103 3.05 -1.82 8.74
N ASN A 104 2.59 -0.62 9.04
CA ASN A 104 2.91 0.53 8.19
C ASN A 104 4.41 0.85 8.22
N LYS A 105 5.02 0.93 9.43
CA LYS A 105 6.39 1.39 9.58
C LYS A 105 7.43 0.39 9.06
N GLN A 106 7.28 -0.91 9.38
CA GLN A 106 8.31 -1.92 9.16
C GLN A 106 8.00 -2.88 8.02
N PHE A 107 6.74 -2.94 7.56
CA PHE A 107 6.31 -3.90 6.57
C PHE A 107 5.91 -3.25 5.24
N LYS A 108 4.85 -2.46 5.22
CA LYS A 108 4.34 -1.90 3.95
C LYS A 108 5.35 -0.98 3.26
N TRP A 109 5.98 -0.07 3.98
CA TRP A 109 6.98 0.81 3.41
C TRP A 109 8.22 0.06 2.94
N HIS A 110 8.63 -0.99 3.67
CA HIS A 110 9.76 -1.82 3.27
C HIS A 110 9.55 -2.42 1.89
N TYR A 111 8.43 -3.13 1.69
CA TYR A 111 8.13 -3.75 0.41
C TYR A 111 7.82 -2.75 -0.70
N LEU A 112 7.16 -1.64 -0.37
CA LEU A 112 6.86 -0.61 -1.37
C LEU A 112 8.15 0.02 -1.92
N LEU A 113 9.13 0.30 -1.07
CA LEU A 113 10.42 0.85 -1.49
C LEU A 113 11.26 -0.18 -2.25
N GLN A 114 11.30 -1.42 -1.77
CA GLN A 114 12.02 -2.51 -2.45
C GLN A 114 11.47 -2.76 -3.87
N GLU A 115 10.16 -2.76 -4.03
CA GLU A 115 9.55 -2.93 -5.36
C GLU A 115 9.71 -1.69 -6.24
N ALA A 116 9.73 -0.49 -5.65
CA ALA A 116 10.03 0.73 -6.39
C ALA A 116 11.43 0.70 -6.98
N ASP A 117 12.43 0.27 -6.19
CA ASP A 117 13.80 0.09 -6.68
C ASP A 117 13.87 -0.97 -7.80
N ARG A 118 13.21 -2.11 -7.62
CA ARG A 118 13.16 -3.20 -8.62
C ARG A 118 12.53 -2.75 -9.94
N LEU A 119 11.51 -1.90 -9.88
CA LEU A 119 10.77 -1.40 -11.04
C LEU A 119 11.32 -0.07 -11.58
N ASN A 120 12.46 0.41 -11.04
CA ASN A 120 13.07 1.69 -11.39
C ASN A 120 12.09 2.87 -11.24
N CYS A 121 11.29 2.89 -10.17
CA CYS A 121 10.42 3.99 -9.82
C CYS A 121 11.16 4.97 -8.92
N GLN A 122 11.18 6.26 -9.31
CA GLN A 122 11.81 7.33 -8.51
C GLN A 122 10.95 7.75 -7.32
N TRP A 123 9.65 7.48 -7.40
CA TRP A 123 8.68 7.93 -6.41
C TRP A 123 7.83 6.78 -5.92
N VAL A 124 7.40 6.88 -4.66
CA VAL A 124 6.38 6.00 -4.08
C VAL A 124 5.18 6.83 -3.63
N ALA A 125 3.98 6.27 -3.82
CA ALA A 125 2.73 6.91 -3.43
C ALA A 125 1.80 5.93 -2.71
N THR A 126 0.87 6.48 -1.96
CA THR A 126 -0.21 5.72 -1.30
C THR A 126 -1.47 6.57 -1.25
N GLY A 127 -2.64 5.95 -1.10
CA GLY A 127 -3.91 6.62 -0.88
C GLY A 127 -4.11 7.19 0.53
N HIS A 128 -3.04 7.43 1.30
CA HIS A 128 -3.17 8.01 2.64
C HIS A 128 -3.42 9.51 2.57
N TYR A 129 -4.31 10.00 3.44
CA TYR A 129 -4.58 11.42 3.57
C TYR A 129 -3.51 12.10 4.44
N ALA A 130 -2.86 13.11 3.85
CA ALA A 130 -1.85 13.90 4.54
C ALA A 130 -1.87 15.36 4.04
N ARG A 131 -1.50 16.28 4.90
CA ARG A 131 -1.32 17.68 4.55
C ARG A 131 0.12 18.10 4.79
N ILE A 132 0.76 18.65 3.77
CA ILE A 132 2.12 19.20 3.90
C ILE A 132 2.02 20.71 4.01
N SER A 133 2.67 21.28 5.00
CA SER A 133 2.89 22.73 5.14
C SER A 133 4.37 23.05 5.19
N ARG A 134 4.72 24.32 4.89
CA ARG A 134 6.11 24.79 4.99
C ARG A 134 6.20 25.84 6.09
N LYS A 135 7.09 25.63 7.05
CA LYS A 135 7.38 26.55 8.13
C LYS A 135 8.90 26.59 8.38
N ASN A 136 9.47 27.81 8.48
CA ASN A 136 10.90 28.01 8.73
C ASN A 136 11.80 27.20 7.78
N ASN A 137 11.49 27.22 6.49
CA ASN A 137 12.21 26.48 5.43
C ASN A 137 12.21 24.94 5.58
N ARG A 138 11.31 24.36 6.41
CA ARG A 138 11.14 22.92 6.60
C ARG A 138 9.75 22.50 6.16
N PHE A 139 9.64 21.31 5.56
CA PHE A 139 8.35 20.68 5.32
C PHE A 139 7.87 20.00 6.59
N ILE A 140 6.59 20.21 6.92
CA ILE A 140 5.92 19.63 8.07
C ILE A 140 4.76 18.80 7.56
N LEU A 141 4.75 17.52 7.94
CA LEU A 141 3.63 16.63 7.71
C LEU A 141 2.58 16.84 8.81
N ASN A 142 1.39 17.22 8.41
CA ASN A 142 0.27 17.45 9.32
C ASN A 142 -0.78 16.36 9.12
N ARG A 143 -1.49 16.03 10.19
CA ARG A 143 -2.69 15.20 10.10
C ARG A 143 -3.76 15.98 9.33
N LEU A 144 -4.39 15.32 8.36
CA LEU A 144 -5.57 15.86 7.71
C LEU A 144 -6.75 15.79 8.69
N SER A 145 -7.38 16.93 8.94
CA SER A 145 -8.64 17.00 9.69
C SER A 145 -9.76 17.26 8.70
N LEU A 146 -10.65 16.28 8.54
CA LEU A 146 -11.84 16.43 7.70
C LEU A 146 -12.94 17.29 8.37
N ILE A 147 -12.74 17.69 9.63
CA ILE A 147 -13.71 18.48 10.41
C ILE A 147 -13.56 19.99 10.15
N HIS A 148 -12.49 20.40 9.48
CA HIS A 148 -12.16 21.81 9.25
C HIS A 148 -12.03 22.14 7.75
N ILE A 149 -12.79 21.43 6.91
CA ILE A 149 -12.96 21.77 5.49
C ILE A 149 -14.20 22.65 5.35
#